data_24e51af5d5ef6d585b17b3a864b64bfd
#
_entry.id   24e51af5d5ef6d585b17b3a864b64bfd
#
_cell.length_a   1.000
_cell.length_b   1.000
_cell.length_c   1.000
_cell.angle_alpha   90.00
_cell.angle_beta   90.00
_cell.angle_gamma   90.00
#
_symmetry.space_group_name_H-M   'P 1'
#
loop_
_entity.id
_entity.type
_entity.pdbx_description
1 polymer ?
#
loop_
_entity_poly.entity_id
_entity_poly.type
_entity_poly.pdbx_seq_one_letter_code
_entity_poly.pdbx_strand_id
1 'polypeptide(L)'
;MIADIDGTLVTKEKLLTPRSVQAVMQLQDAGVLFGITTGRPPRGARMLVDSLPGLKFIAGFNGGVVVRRDFSLFKENLLPATEAEQVVQIIRAHQMDAWLYTDKDWFVRDPGAYRVNREQKTVQFPPKVVPSFEGLFDRVAKIVGVSENYDLVAGCEKDLQERFGASVSAARSQPFYVDITHPKANKGEVVIMASEFAGIPTQQIATIGDMANDVTMFERSGVSIAMGNASREVQKAATYVTASNQEEGFAIAMNDFILPKDERTAA
;
A
#
# COMPACT_ATOMS: atom_id res chain seq x y z
N MET A 1 -8.66 4.46 12.48
CA MET A 1 -8.90 4.74 11.06
C MET A 1 -7.66 4.40 10.23
N ILE A 2 -7.81 3.63 9.16
CA ILE A 2 -6.74 3.28 8.22
C ILE A 2 -7.17 3.74 6.82
N ALA A 3 -6.31 4.50 6.14
CA ALA A 3 -6.57 5.00 4.79
C ALA A 3 -5.53 4.52 3.79
N ASP A 4 -5.97 4.17 2.58
CA ASP A 4 -5.09 4.12 1.42
C ASP A 4 -4.63 5.54 1.04
N ILE A 5 -3.55 5.63 0.26
CA ILE A 5 -2.98 6.91 -0.18
C ILE A 5 -3.48 7.28 -1.59
N ASP A 6 -3.13 6.45 -2.58
CA ASP A 6 -3.27 6.78 -3.99
C ASP A 6 -4.67 6.54 -4.53
N GLY A 7 -5.40 7.60 -4.86
CA GLY A 7 -6.82 7.49 -5.25
C GLY A 7 -7.78 7.62 -4.06
N THR A 8 -7.24 7.77 -2.84
CA THR A 8 -8.00 7.87 -1.61
C THR A 8 -7.68 9.16 -0.85
N LEU A 9 -6.53 9.21 -0.17
CA LEU A 9 -6.14 10.35 0.66
C LEU A 9 -5.61 11.53 -0.14
N VAL A 10 -4.99 11.26 -1.29
CA VAL A 10 -4.43 12.27 -2.19
C VAL A 10 -5.19 12.34 -3.51
N THR A 11 -5.14 13.52 -4.17
CA THR A 11 -5.71 13.74 -5.50
C THR A 11 -4.97 12.92 -6.56
N LYS A 12 -5.48 12.93 -7.81
CA LYS A 12 -4.80 12.33 -8.97
C LYS A 12 -3.41 12.92 -9.21
N GLU A 13 -3.23 14.20 -8.88
CA GLU A 13 -1.96 14.93 -8.95
C GLU A 13 -1.03 14.63 -7.75
N LYS A 14 -1.43 13.70 -6.86
CA LYS A 14 -0.70 13.31 -5.64
C LYS A 14 -0.59 14.42 -4.59
N LEU A 15 -1.57 15.32 -4.57
CA LEU A 15 -1.65 16.40 -3.60
C LEU A 15 -2.54 15.99 -2.41
N LEU A 16 -2.06 16.23 -1.21
CA LEU A 16 -2.86 16.17 0.02
C LEU A 16 -3.60 17.51 0.18
N THR A 17 -4.93 17.49 0.15
CA THR A 17 -5.72 18.73 0.23
C THR A 17 -5.78 19.28 1.65
N PRO A 18 -5.96 20.61 1.82
CA PRO A 18 -6.16 21.20 3.15
C PRO A 18 -7.37 20.60 3.90
N ARG A 19 -8.44 20.23 3.20
CA ARG A 19 -9.61 19.59 3.80
C ARG A 19 -9.30 18.17 4.30
N SER A 20 -8.52 17.41 3.56
CA SER A 20 -8.05 16.09 4.03
C SER A 20 -7.17 16.20 5.27
N VAL A 21 -6.25 17.18 5.31
CA VAL A 21 -5.42 17.46 6.51
C VAL A 21 -6.31 17.82 7.70
N GLN A 22 -7.27 18.73 7.51
CA GLN A 22 -8.21 19.14 8.56
C GLN A 22 -9.03 17.94 9.08
N ALA A 23 -9.51 17.07 8.19
CA ALA A 23 -10.24 15.88 8.59
C ALA A 23 -9.39 14.92 9.45
N VAL A 24 -8.10 14.74 9.13
CA VAL A 24 -7.19 13.94 9.98
C VAL A 24 -6.96 14.61 11.34
N MET A 25 -6.86 15.94 11.41
CA MET A 25 -6.76 16.65 12.69
C MET A 25 -8.03 16.48 13.53
N GLN A 26 -9.22 16.58 12.92
CA GLN A 26 -10.49 16.34 13.60
C GLN A 26 -10.62 14.89 14.12
N LEU A 27 -10.14 13.88 13.35
CA LEU A 27 -10.05 12.51 13.84
C LEU A 27 -9.19 12.43 15.10
N GLN A 28 -8.04 13.08 15.11
CA GLN A 28 -7.13 13.10 16.25
C GLN A 28 -7.80 13.77 17.47
N ASP A 29 -8.46 14.90 17.30
CA ASP A 29 -9.18 15.63 18.36
C ASP A 29 -10.34 14.79 18.94
N ALA A 30 -10.96 13.96 18.11
CA ALA A 30 -11.98 12.98 18.52
C ALA A 30 -11.39 11.70 19.14
N GLY A 31 -10.07 11.60 19.33
CA GLY A 31 -9.40 10.43 19.90
C GLY A 31 -9.25 9.25 18.94
N VAL A 32 -9.51 9.44 17.66
CA VAL A 32 -9.37 8.39 16.63
C VAL A 32 -7.92 8.30 16.16
N LEU A 33 -7.28 7.13 16.37
CA LEU A 33 -5.95 6.86 15.85
C LEU A 33 -5.97 6.75 14.32
N PHE A 34 -5.02 7.40 13.65
CA PHE A 34 -4.92 7.42 12.20
C PHE A 34 -3.64 6.75 11.69
N GLY A 35 -3.76 5.82 10.76
CA GLY A 35 -2.68 5.16 10.04
C GLY A 35 -2.93 5.12 8.54
N ILE A 36 -1.89 4.96 7.75
CA ILE A 36 -1.97 4.81 6.30
C ILE A 36 -1.41 3.47 5.84
N THR A 37 -1.99 2.94 4.76
CA THR A 37 -1.50 1.75 4.07
C THR A 37 -1.38 2.05 2.57
N THR A 38 -0.35 1.49 1.92
CA THR A 38 -0.06 1.81 0.51
C THR A 38 0.76 0.72 -0.15
N GLY A 39 0.63 0.55 -1.47
CA GLY A 39 1.53 -0.28 -2.27
C GLY A 39 2.94 0.29 -2.42
N ARG A 40 3.15 1.59 -2.10
CA ARG A 40 4.46 2.24 -2.14
C ARG A 40 5.38 1.72 -1.02
N PRO A 41 6.72 1.85 -1.16
CA PRO A 41 7.61 1.73 -0.02
C PRO A 41 7.28 2.79 1.05
N PRO A 42 7.50 2.54 2.35
CA PRO A 42 7.22 3.52 3.41
C PRO A 42 7.87 4.88 3.15
N ARG A 43 9.12 4.89 2.65
CA ARG A 43 9.85 6.11 2.27
C ARG A 43 9.12 6.94 1.21
N GLY A 44 8.37 6.31 0.31
CA GLY A 44 7.56 6.99 -0.72
C GLY A 44 6.34 7.76 -0.17
N ALA A 45 5.99 7.55 1.09
CA ALA A 45 4.95 8.30 1.80
C ALA A 45 5.51 9.42 2.70
N ARG A 46 6.83 9.64 2.73
CA ARG A 46 7.50 10.60 3.64
C ARG A 46 6.95 12.01 3.52
N MET A 47 6.61 12.44 2.31
CA MET A 47 6.05 13.77 2.04
C MET A 47 4.74 14.06 2.79
N LEU A 48 4.00 13.01 3.21
CA LEU A 48 2.73 13.17 3.93
C LEU A 48 2.92 13.34 5.45
N VAL A 49 4.06 12.92 5.99
CA VAL A 49 4.29 12.87 7.45
C VAL A 49 4.25 14.24 8.10
N ASP A 50 4.85 15.24 7.46
CA ASP A 50 4.90 16.60 8.00
C ASP A 50 3.51 17.27 8.00
N SER A 51 2.67 16.91 7.03
CA SER A 51 1.30 17.42 6.90
C SER A 51 0.27 16.67 7.75
N LEU A 52 0.64 15.51 8.32
CA LEU A 52 -0.26 14.63 9.10
C LEU A 52 0.29 14.40 10.52
N PRO A 53 0.19 15.39 11.42
CA PRO A 53 0.78 15.29 12.76
C PRO A 53 0.21 14.14 13.59
N GLY A 54 -1.05 13.76 13.35
CA GLY A 54 -1.74 12.64 14.03
C GLY A 54 -1.39 11.25 13.53
N LEU A 55 -0.60 11.13 12.46
CA LEU A 55 -0.24 9.84 11.86
C LEU A 55 0.54 8.96 12.85
N LYS A 56 0.09 7.71 13.03
CA LYS A 56 0.69 6.74 13.97
C LYS A 56 1.64 5.78 13.27
N PHE A 57 1.28 5.29 12.08
CA PHE A 57 2.08 4.35 11.32
C PHE A 57 1.87 4.49 9.81
N ILE A 58 2.84 3.99 9.05
CA ILE A 58 2.81 3.84 7.60
C ILE A 58 3.04 2.37 7.27
N ALA A 59 2.06 1.70 6.68
CA ALA A 59 2.17 0.34 6.20
C ALA A 59 2.45 0.36 4.70
N GLY A 60 3.72 0.32 4.33
CA GLY A 60 4.18 0.23 2.94
C GLY A 60 4.13 -1.18 2.39
N PHE A 61 4.21 -1.32 1.05
CA PHE A 61 4.09 -2.60 0.34
C PHE A 61 2.85 -3.39 0.76
N ASN A 62 1.71 -2.70 0.96
CA ASN A 62 0.46 -3.28 1.47
C ASN A 62 0.59 -3.95 2.85
N GLY A 63 1.53 -3.52 3.69
CA GLY A 63 1.80 -4.14 5.00
C GLY A 63 3.05 -5.04 5.01
N GLY A 64 3.82 -5.09 3.93
CA GLY A 64 5.11 -5.78 3.89
C GLY A 64 6.13 -5.17 4.85
N VAL A 65 6.13 -3.85 4.97
CA VAL A 65 6.95 -3.10 5.94
C VAL A 65 6.08 -2.04 6.60
N VAL A 66 6.00 -2.07 7.91
CA VAL A 66 5.28 -1.07 8.71
C VAL A 66 6.29 -0.29 9.55
N VAL A 67 6.22 1.03 9.43
CA VAL A 67 7.07 1.95 10.19
C VAL A 67 6.20 2.89 11.03
N ARG A 68 6.76 3.39 12.13
CA ARG A 68 6.16 4.48 12.90
C ARG A 68 6.32 5.80 12.14
N ARG A 69 5.72 6.85 12.65
CA ARG A 69 5.81 8.20 12.08
C ARG A 69 7.26 8.70 11.90
N ASP A 70 8.17 8.30 12.77
CA ASP A 70 9.61 8.63 12.72
C ASP A 70 10.44 7.72 11.81
N PHE A 71 9.77 6.84 11.05
CA PHE A 71 10.37 5.80 10.21
C PHE A 71 11.13 4.72 10.96
N SER A 72 11.01 4.63 12.29
CA SER A 72 11.47 3.45 13.01
C SER A 72 10.64 2.23 12.61
N LEU A 73 11.31 1.10 12.39
CA LEU A 73 10.63 -0.15 12.03
C LEU A 73 9.70 -0.60 13.14
N PHE A 74 8.47 -0.95 12.79
CA PHE A 74 7.49 -1.49 13.71
C PHE A 74 7.24 -2.98 13.46
N LYS A 75 6.98 -3.36 12.22
CA LYS A 75 6.72 -4.75 11.80
C LYS A 75 7.18 -4.95 10.36
N GLU A 76 7.63 -6.15 10.04
CA GLU A 76 7.97 -6.51 8.66
C GLU A 76 7.47 -7.92 8.34
N ASN A 77 7.07 -8.12 7.08
CA ASN A 77 6.74 -9.40 6.46
C ASN A 77 7.61 -9.50 5.21
N LEU A 78 8.85 -9.97 5.39
CA LEU A 78 9.82 -10.11 4.31
C LEU A 78 9.64 -11.44 3.59
N LEU A 79 10.01 -11.48 2.30
CA LEU A 79 10.16 -12.73 1.58
C LEU A 79 11.31 -13.53 2.22
N PRO A 80 11.14 -14.85 2.40
CA PRO A 80 12.28 -15.68 2.81
C PRO A 80 13.38 -15.62 1.74
N ALA A 81 14.64 -15.61 2.17
CA ALA A 81 15.79 -15.36 1.29
C ALA A 81 15.88 -16.37 0.12
N THR A 82 15.62 -17.64 0.39
CA THR A 82 15.62 -18.69 -0.62
C THR A 82 14.57 -18.48 -1.69
N GLU A 83 13.34 -18.12 -1.29
CA GLU A 83 12.23 -17.82 -2.21
C GLU A 83 12.52 -16.55 -3.01
N ALA A 84 13.05 -15.51 -2.36
CA ALA A 84 13.42 -14.26 -3.03
C ALA A 84 14.48 -14.49 -4.13
N GLU A 85 15.48 -15.31 -3.87
CA GLU A 85 16.48 -15.69 -4.88
C GLU A 85 15.86 -16.46 -6.04
N GLN A 86 15.05 -17.49 -5.74
CA GLN A 86 14.38 -18.29 -6.77
C GLN A 86 13.41 -17.46 -7.61
N VAL A 87 12.67 -16.51 -7.00
CA VAL A 87 11.80 -15.56 -7.70
C VAL A 87 12.59 -14.76 -8.73
N VAL A 88 13.75 -14.21 -8.34
CA VAL A 88 14.61 -13.46 -9.27
C VAL A 88 15.12 -14.34 -10.42
N GLN A 89 15.45 -15.62 -10.14
CA GLN A 89 15.86 -16.57 -11.18
C GLN A 89 14.73 -16.84 -12.18
N ILE A 90 13.47 -17.02 -11.71
CA ILE A 90 12.31 -17.23 -12.58
C ILE A 90 12.04 -16.00 -13.44
N ILE A 91 12.03 -14.78 -12.85
CA ILE A 91 11.85 -13.53 -13.60
C ILE A 91 12.89 -13.43 -14.74
N ARG A 92 14.15 -13.75 -14.46
CA ARG A 92 15.22 -13.76 -15.46
C ARG A 92 15.03 -14.83 -16.54
N ALA A 93 14.55 -16.02 -16.17
CA ALA A 93 14.24 -17.09 -17.13
C ALA A 93 13.14 -16.68 -18.11
N HIS A 94 12.21 -15.83 -17.68
CA HIS A 94 11.21 -15.17 -18.53
C HIS A 94 11.77 -13.95 -19.32
N GLN A 95 13.09 -13.71 -19.29
CA GLN A 95 13.74 -12.57 -19.99
C GLN A 95 13.18 -11.21 -19.55
N MET A 96 12.79 -11.11 -18.29
CA MET A 96 12.25 -9.90 -17.67
C MET A 96 13.29 -9.24 -16.76
N ASP A 97 13.16 -7.93 -16.57
CA ASP A 97 13.90 -7.21 -15.54
C ASP A 97 13.33 -7.48 -14.15
N ALA A 98 14.20 -7.51 -13.15
CA ALA A 98 13.81 -7.62 -11.75
C ALA A 98 14.25 -6.38 -10.98
N TRP A 99 13.35 -5.84 -10.17
CA TRP A 99 13.64 -4.80 -9.16
C TRP A 99 13.45 -5.39 -7.78
N LEU A 100 14.35 -5.07 -6.87
CA LEU A 100 14.31 -5.59 -5.51
C LEU A 100 14.13 -4.44 -4.53
N TYR A 101 13.16 -4.54 -3.63
CA TYR A 101 12.88 -3.56 -2.60
C TYR A 101 13.17 -4.11 -1.21
N THR A 102 13.83 -3.31 -0.40
CA THR A 102 13.98 -3.50 1.04
C THR A 102 13.11 -2.49 1.80
N ASP A 103 13.22 -2.47 3.12
CA ASP A 103 12.57 -1.47 3.96
C ASP A 103 13.00 -0.01 3.66
N LYS A 104 14.23 0.17 3.12
CA LYS A 104 14.86 1.50 2.93
C LYS A 104 15.07 1.89 1.48
N ASP A 105 15.47 0.95 0.65
CA ASP A 105 15.98 1.20 -0.70
C ASP A 105 15.35 0.27 -1.73
N TRP A 106 15.48 0.62 -2.99
CA TRP A 106 15.21 -0.29 -4.08
C TRP A 106 16.41 -0.37 -5.02
N PHE A 107 16.56 -1.54 -5.64
CA PHE A 107 17.74 -1.92 -6.37
C PHE A 107 17.37 -2.36 -7.78
N VAL A 108 18.17 -1.94 -8.75
CA VAL A 108 18.07 -2.32 -10.16
C VAL A 108 19.45 -2.69 -10.67
N ARG A 109 19.52 -3.48 -11.74
CA ARG A 109 20.77 -3.78 -12.42
C ARG A 109 21.11 -2.77 -13.51
N ASP A 110 20.08 -2.25 -14.19
CA ASP A 110 20.22 -1.23 -15.23
C ASP A 110 19.29 -0.03 -14.91
N PRO A 111 19.87 1.15 -14.65
CA PRO A 111 19.09 2.35 -14.38
C PRO A 111 18.36 2.89 -15.64
N GLY A 112 18.78 2.49 -16.83
CA GLY A 112 18.15 2.83 -18.11
C GLY A 112 17.04 1.87 -18.53
N ALA A 113 16.81 0.78 -17.78
CA ALA A 113 15.82 -0.22 -18.13
C ALA A 113 14.37 0.33 -18.14
N TYR A 114 13.49 -0.43 -18.79
CA TYR A 114 12.10 -0.05 -18.99
C TYR A 114 11.43 0.34 -17.67
N ARG A 115 10.83 1.54 -17.64
CA ARG A 115 10.08 2.13 -16.53
C ARG A 115 10.84 2.49 -15.24
N VAL A 116 12.15 2.30 -15.14
CA VAL A 116 12.93 2.70 -13.96
C VAL A 116 12.73 4.20 -13.65
N ASN A 117 12.82 5.07 -14.66
CA ASN A 117 12.58 6.52 -14.47
C ASN A 117 11.14 6.84 -14.02
N ARG A 118 10.15 6.07 -14.47
CA ARG A 118 8.77 6.24 -14.02
C ARG A 118 8.61 5.83 -12.56
N GLU A 119 9.17 4.69 -12.20
CA GLU A 119 9.13 4.18 -10.83
C GLU A 119 9.81 5.13 -9.85
N GLN A 120 10.98 5.66 -10.21
CA GLN A 120 11.67 6.68 -9.41
C GLN A 120 10.76 7.89 -9.11
N LYS A 121 9.98 8.34 -10.09
CA LYS A 121 8.99 9.43 -9.90
C LYS A 121 7.83 9.00 -8.99
N THR A 122 7.41 7.72 -9.07
CA THR A 122 6.32 7.19 -8.26
C THR A 122 6.73 7.05 -6.81
N VAL A 123 7.90 6.42 -6.55
CA VAL A 123 8.38 6.19 -5.18
C VAL A 123 9.12 7.37 -4.57
N GLN A 124 9.43 8.42 -5.36
CA GLN A 124 10.05 9.68 -4.97
C GLN A 124 11.51 9.59 -4.49
N PHE A 125 12.23 8.54 -4.88
CA PHE A 125 13.68 8.42 -4.65
C PHE A 125 14.32 7.48 -5.69
N PRO A 126 15.63 7.71 -6.02
CA PRO A 126 16.32 6.93 -7.03
C PRO A 126 16.61 5.49 -6.57
N PRO A 127 16.78 4.55 -7.54
CA PRO A 127 17.28 3.23 -7.24
C PRO A 127 18.77 3.26 -6.89
N LYS A 128 19.21 2.21 -6.19
CA LYS A 128 20.61 1.83 -6.11
C LYS A 128 20.92 0.87 -7.25
N VAL A 129 21.96 1.20 -8.02
CA VAL A 129 22.41 0.35 -9.13
C VAL A 129 23.40 -0.66 -8.59
N VAL A 130 23.16 -1.95 -8.84
CA VAL A 130 24.00 -3.05 -8.37
C VAL A 130 24.30 -4.02 -9.51
N PRO A 131 25.50 -4.62 -9.57
CA PRO A 131 25.80 -5.62 -10.61
C PRO A 131 25.05 -6.94 -10.40
N SER A 132 24.71 -7.24 -9.14
CA SER A 132 24.00 -8.45 -8.71
C SER A 132 23.12 -8.14 -7.49
N PHE A 133 22.10 -8.96 -7.25
CA PHE A 133 21.30 -8.93 -6.01
C PHE A 133 21.84 -9.86 -4.93
N GLU A 134 22.97 -10.51 -5.16
CA GLU A 134 23.67 -11.35 -4.19
C GLU A 134 23.96 -10.56 -2.89
N GLY A 135 23.67 -11.17 -1.75
CA GLY A 135 23.81 -10.53 -0.44
C GLY A 135 22.67 -9.56 -0.05
N LEU A 136 21.62 -9.43 -0.88
CA LEU A 136 20.45 -8.58 -0.57
C LEU A 136 19.20 -9.39 -0.21
N PHE A 137 19.20 -10.71 -0.41
CA PHE A 137 17.99 -11.53 -0.30
C PHE A 137 17.43 -11.64 1.12
N ASP A 138 18.24 -11.41 2.15
CA ASP A 138 17.78 -11.48 3.55
C ASP A 138 16.84 -10.34 3.97
N ARG A 139 16.72 -9.29 3.16
CA ARG A 139 15.98 -8.06 3.50
C ARG A 139 14.92 -7.68 2.46
N VAL A 140 14.42 -8.63 1.69
CA VAL A 140 13.51 -8.36 0.59
C VAL A 140 12.07 -8.20 1.06
N ALA A 141 11.53 -7.00 0.93
CA ALA A 141 10.13 -6.70 1.19
C ALA A 141 9.22 -6.94 -0.04
N LYS A 142 9.76 -6.66 -1.23
CA LYS A 142 9.05 -6.83 -2.50
C LYS A 142 10.03 -7.04 -3.65
N ILE A 143 9.65 -7.88 -4.61
CA ILE A 143 10.30 -7.98 -5.91
C ILE A 143 9.27 -7.56 -6.97
N VAL A 144 9.73 -6.88 -8.02
CA VAL A 144 8.90 -6.54 -9.19
C VAL A 144 9.57 -7.12 -10.42
N GLY A 145 8.85 -7.99 -11.12
CA GLY A 145 9.20 -8.42 -12.48
C GLY A 145 8.62 -7.43 -13.50
N VAL A 146 9.45 -7.00 -14.45
CA VAL A 146 9.11 -5.89 -15.35
C VAL A 146 9.40 -6.28 -16.80
N SER A 147 8.41 -6.07 -17.70
CA SER A 147 8.59 -6.25 -19.14
C SER A 147 7.64 -5.38 -19.95
N GLU A 148 8.06 -4.98 -21.15
CA GLU A 148 7.17 -4.38 -22.17
C GLU A 148 6.25 -5.43 -22.81
N ASN A 149 6.64 -6.69 -22.78
CA ASN A 149 5.84 -7.81 -23.26
C ASN A 149 4.92 -8.33 -22.15
N TYR A 150 3.64 -8.00 -22.25
CA TYR A 150 2.62 -8.34 -21.23
C TYR A 150 2.34 -9.84 -21.14
N ASP A 151 2.58 -10.61 -22.19
CA ASP A 151 2.41 -12.07 -22.18
C ASP A 151 3.52 -12.74 -21.35
N LEU A 152 4.75 -12.21 -21.40
CA LEU A 152 5.82 -12.65 -20.49
C LEU A 152 5.48 -12.38 -19.05
N VAL A 153 4.90 -11.20 -18.75
CA VAL A 153 4.48 -10.84 -17.39
C VAL A 153 3.39 -11.80 -16.89
N ALA A 154 2.41 -12.11 -17.74
CA ALA A 154 1.33 -13.06 -17.42
C ALA A 154 1.85 -14.49 -17.22
N GLY A 155 2.77 -14.93 -18.09
CA GLY A 155 3.42 -16.24 -17.97
C GLY A 155 4.25 -16.36 -16.69
N CYS A 156 5.03 -15.33 -16.39
CA CYS A 156 5.84 -15.27 -15.16
C CYS A 156 4.96 -15.30 -13.89
N GLU A 157 3.86 -14.54 -13.86
CA GLU A 157 2.90 -14.58 -12.75
C GLU A 157 2.39 -15.99 -12.51
N LYS A 158 1.95 -16.68 -13.58
CA LYS A 158 1.44 -18.04 -13.51
C LYS A 158 2.49 -19.02 -12.98
N ASP A 159 3.69 -18.99 -13.51
CA ASP A 159 4.78 -19.89 -13.09
C ASP A 159 5.15 -19.66 -11.60
N LEU A 160 5.17 -18.39 -11.15
CA LEU A 160 5.41 -18.05 -9.75
C LEU A 160 4.31 -18.58 -8.84
N GLN A 161 3.04 -18.44 -9.23
CA GLN A 161 1.89 -18.93 -8.48
C GLN A 161 1.89 -20.48 -8.40
N GLU A 162 2.18 -21.16 -9.51
CA GLU A 162 2.25 -22.62 -9.57
C GLU A 162 3.41 -23.16 -8.71
N ARG A 163 4.55 -22.49 -8.72
CA ARG A 163 5.75 -22.95 -8.00
C ARG A 163 5.69 -22.71 -6.51
N PHE A 164 5.22 -21.54 -6.08
CA PHE A 164 5.29 -21.13 -4.67
C PHE A 164 3.95 -21.29 -3.93
N GLY A 165 2.82 -21.37 -4.63
CA GLY A 165 1.52 -21.52 -4.01
C GLY A 165 1.24 -20.43 -2.97
N ALA A 166 0.99 -20.88 -1.73
CA ALA A 166 0.71 -19.95 -0.63
C ALA A 166 1.94 -19.37 0.09
N SER A 167 3.17 -19.80 -0.26
CA SER A 167 4.40 -19.32 0.40
C SER A 167 4.84 -17.95 -0.08
N VAL A 168 4.39 -17.53 -1.28
CA VAL A 168 4.67 -16.24 -1.90
C VAL A 168 3.38 -15.69 -2.53
N SER A 169 3.13 -14.41 -2.40
CA SER A 169 2.08 -13.71 -3.15
C SER A 169 2.67 -13.16 -4.44
N ALA A 170 2.20 -13.61 -5.60
CA ALA A 170 2.58 -13.10 -6.91
C ALA A 170 1.32 -12.63 -7.66
N ALA A 171 1.25 -11.34 -7.99
CA ALA A 171 0.10 -10.75 -8.67
C ALA A 171 0.51 -9.58 -9.56
N ARG A 172 -0.16 -9.43 -10.70
CA ARG A 172 0.05 -8.26 -11.57
C ARG A 172 -0.61 -7.02 -10.97
N SER A 173 0.20 -6.02 -10.66
CA SER A 173 -0.29 -4.69 -10.27
C SER A 173 -0.54 -3.78 -11.48
N GLN A 174 0.11 -4.07 -12.60
CA GLN A 174 -0.04 -3.41 -13.89
C GLN A 174 0.20 -4.46 -15.00
N PRO A 175 -0.23 -4.23 -16.25
CA PRO A 175 0.03 -5.16 -17.34
C PRO A 175 1.52 -5.50 -17.54
N PHE A 176 2.40 -4.57 -17.16
CA PHE A 176 3.86 -4.63 -17.30
C PHE A 176 4.61 -4.94 -16.01
N TYR A 177 3.91 -5.15 -14.89
CA TYR A 177 4.46 -5.47 -13.56
C TYR A 177 3.84 -6.72 -12.97
N VAL A 178 4.66 -7.65 -12.51
CA VAL A 178 4.28 -8.66 -11.54
C VAL A 178 4.96 -8.35 -10.22
N ASP A 179 4.17 -8.15 -9.18
CA ASP A 179 4.60 -7.83 -7.82
C ASP A 179 4.67 -9.12 -7.00
N ILE A 180 5.78 -9.34 -6.34
CA ILE A 180 6.01 -10.50 -5.50
C ILE A 180 6.33 -10.04 -4.08
N THR A 181 5.52 -10.52 -3.11
CA THR A 181 5.61 -10.15 -1.70
C THR A 181 5.36 -11.36 -0.80
N HIS A 182 5.62 -11.21 0.48
CA HIS A 182 5.18 -12.18 1.48
C HIS A 182 3.63 -12.25 1.50
N PRO A 183 2.99 -13.42 1.68
CA PRO A 183 1.52 -13.55 1.67
C PRO A 183 0.80 -12.66 2.70
N LYS A 184 1.45 -12.38 3.83
CA LYS A 184 0.94 -11.44 4.85
C LYS A 184 1.16 -9.96 4.51
N ALA A 185 1.79 -9.64 3.38
CA ALA A 185 1.88 -8.28 2.87
C ALA A 185 0.60 -7.94 2.10
N ASN A 186 -0.51 -7.82 2.80
CA ASN A 186 -1.82 -7.41 2.29
C ASN A 186 -2.51 -6.46 3.28
N LYS A 187 -3.40 -5.60 2.78
CA LYS A 187 -4.02 -4.55 3.60
C LYS A 187 -4.95 -5.10 4.70
N GLY A 188 -5.47 -6.32 4.55
CA GLY A 188 -6.22 -6.98 5.61
C GLY A 188 -5.37 -7.32 6.84
N GLU A 189 -4.12 -7.73 6.64
CA GLU A 189 -3.18 -7.96 7.74
C GLU A 189 -2.78 -6.66 8.45
N VAL A 190 -2.85 -5.50 7.76
CA VAL A 190 -2.64 -4.18 8.39
C VAL A 190 -3.74 -3.88 9.39
N VAL A 191 -5.00 -4.28 9.13
CA VAL A 191 -6.11 -4.12 10.08
C VAL A 191 -5.86 -4.95 11.34
N ILE A 192 -5.42 -6.21 11.21
CA ILE A 192 -5.07 -7.07 12.35
C ILE A 192 -3.93 -6.44 13.16
N MET A 193 -2.86 -6.01 12.49
CA MET A 193 -1.74 -5.34 13.15
C MET A 193 -2.18 -4.06 13.87
N ALA A 194 -3.05 -3.26 13.29
CA ALA A 194 -3.56 -2.03 13.91
C ALA A 194 -4.45 -2.33 15.12
N SER A 195 -5.22 -3.42 15.09
CA SER A 195 -5.99 -3.94 16.21
C SER A 195 -5.07 -4.30 17.40
N GLU A 196 -4.02 -5.06 17.13
CA GLU A 196 -2.99 -5.42 18.12
C GLU A 196 -2.26 -4.17 18.66
N PHE A 197 -1.88 -3.24 17.76
CA PHE A 197 -1.17 -2.00 18.13
C PHE A 197 -2.00 -1.10 19.05
N ALA A 198 -3.30 -0.96 18.77
CA ALA A 198 -4.19 -0.07 19.52
C ALA A 198 -4.87 -0.76 20.72
N GLY A 199 -4.79 -2.09 20.82
CA GLY A 199 -5.49 -2.86 21.85
C GLY A 199 -7.02 -2.82 21.71
N ILE A 200 -7.54 -2.71 20.48
CA ILE A 200 -8.98 -2.64 20.18
C ILE A 200 -9.38 -3.75 19.20
N PRO A 201 -10.62 -4.26 19.23
CA PRO A 201 -11.08 -5.23 18.26
C PRO A 201 -11.18 -4.62 16.85
N THR A 202 -11.05 -5.46 15.82
CA THR A 202 -11.12 -5.01 14.42
C THR A 202 -12.44 -4.35 14.07
N GLN A 203 -13.52 -4.69 14.77
CA GLN A 203 -14.84 -4.07 14.63
C GLN A 203 -14.87 -2.57 15.01
N GLN A 204 -13.87 -2.10 15.76
CA GLN A 204 -13.68 -0.68 16.08
C GLN A 204 -12.70 0.03 15.14
N ILE A 205 -12.27 -0.64 14.09
CA ILE A 205 -11.40 -0.07 13.05
C ILE A 205 -12.26 0.29 11.84
N ALA A 206 -12.06 1.49 11.33
CA ALA A 206 -12.61 1.93 10.06
C ALA A 206 -11.52 1.98 8.99
N THR A 207 -11.87 1.66 7.74
CA THR A 207 -10.96 1.65 6.59
C THR A 207 -11.55 2.40 5.40
N ILE A 208 -10.69 3.02 4.58
CA ILE A 208 -11.10 3.71 3.35
C ILE A 208 -10.10 3.45 2.23
N GLY A 209 -10.59 3.17 1.01
CA GLY A 209 -9.78 2.83 -0.15
C GLY A 209 -10.54 2.89 -1.46
N ASP A 210 -9.83 2.66 -2.59
CA ASP A 210 -10.42 2.76 -3.94
C ASP A 210 -10.10 1.60 -4.89
N MET A 211 -9.18 0.70 -4.50
CA MET A 211 -8.69 -0.38 -5.37
C MET A 211 -9.02 -1.78 -4.83
N ALA A 212 -8.90 -2.79 -5.69
CA ALA A 212 -9.17 -4.18 -5.33
C ALA A 212 -8.34 -4.71 -4.14
N ASN A 213 -7.11 -4.21 -3.94
CA ASN A 213 -6.29 -4.56 -2.77
C ASN A 213 -6.82 -3.97 -1.45
N ASP A 214 -7.73 -2.99 -1.49
CA ASP A 214 -8.39 -2.42 -0.32
C ASP A 214 -9.53 -3.31 0.19
N VAL A 215 -10.11 -4.14 -0.66
CA VAL A 215 -11.19 -5.05 -0.27
C VAL A 215 -10.75 -5.96 0.88
N THR A 216 -9.51 -6.38 0.90
CA THR A 216 -8.99 -7.21 2.01
C THR A 216 -9.02 -6.51 3.37
N MET A 217 -8.87 -5.18 3.43
CA MET A 217 -9.04 -4.43 4.68
C MET A 217 -10.50 -4.11 4.98
N PHE A 218 -11.35 -3.95 3.95
CA PHE A 218 -12.80 -3.79 4.13
C PHE A 218 -13.42 -5.00 4.83
N GLU A 219 -13.04 -6.21 4.42
CA GLU A 219 -13.53 -7.48 4.99
C GLU A 219 -13.15 -7.68 6.46
N ARG A 220 -12.10 -7.02 6.94
CA ARG A 220 -11.58 -7.19 8.29
C ARG A 220 -11.89 -6.04 9.25
N SER A 221 -12.43 -4.93 8.75
CA SER A 221 -12.78 -3.76 9.55
C SER A 221 -14.27 -3.73 9.94
N GLY A 222 -14.60 -3.01 10.99
CA GLY A 222 -15.99 -2.83 11.42
C GLY A 222 -16.75 -1.84 10.53
N VAL A 223 -16.05 -0.87 9.93
CA VAL A 223 -16.60 0.09 8.97
C VAL A 223 -15.64 0.18 7.80
N SER A 224 -16.18 0.00 6.59
CA SER A 224 -15.41 0.13 5.34
C SER A 224 -16.05 1.16 4.42
N ILE A 225 -15.20 1.99 3.79
CA ILE A 225 -15.63 3.09 2.94
C ILE A 225 -14.90 2.99 1.60
N ALA A 226 -15.64 2.89 0.50
CA ALA A 226 -15.08 2.96 -0.83
C ALA A 226 -15.15 4.40 -1.35
N MET A 227 -14.10 4.83 -2.05
CA MET A 227 -14.09 6.12 -2.75
C MET A 227 -15.01 6.10 -3.96
N GLY A 228 -15.55 7.26 -4.35
CA GLY A 228 -16.41 7.40 -5.52
C GLY A 228 -15.72 7.09 -6.86
N ASN A 229 -14.39 7.22 -6.90
CA ASN A 229 -13.56 6.82 -8.06
C ASN A 229 -13.23 5.32 -8.11
N ALA A 230 -13.62 4.53 -7.11
CA ALA A 230 -13.43 3.08 -7.11
C ALA A 230 -14.31 2.38 -8.15
N SER A 231 -13.92 1.18 -8.57
CA SER A 231 -14.78 0.35 -9.42
C SER A 231 -16.07 -0.07 -8.68
N ARG A 232 -17.09 -0.42 -9.43
CA ARG A 232 -18.37 -0.87 -8.85
C ARG A 232 -18.20 -2.10 -7.96
N GLU A 233 -17.26 -2.99 -8.28
CA GLU A 233 -16.94 -4.18 -7.50
C GLU A 233 -16.36 -3.79 -6.13
N VAL A 234 -15.43 -2.83 -6.10
CA VAL A 234 -14.85 -2.30 -4.85
C VAL A 234 -15.89 -1.55 -4.03
N GLN A 235 -16.73 -0.72 -4.67
CA GLN A 235 -17.81 -0.02 -3.99
C GLN A 235 -18.83 -0.97 -3.34
N LYS A 236 -19.16 -2.09 -4.00
CA LYS A 236 -20.08 -3.10 -3.44
C LYS A 236 -19.50 -3.87 -2.26
N ALA A 237 -18.17 -3.94 -2.15
CA ALA A 237 -17.50 -4.63 -1.04
C ALA A 237 -17.41 -3.76 0.23
N ALA A 238 -17.69 -2.47 0.14
CA ALA A 238 -17.64 -1.54 1.27
C ALA A 238 -19.01 -1.31 1.92
N THR A 239 -19.01 -0.91 3.20
CA THR A 239 -20.21 -0.54 3.94
C THR A 239 -20.82 0.77 3.42
N TYR A 240 -19.94 1.73 3.08
CA TYR A 240 -20.33 3.05 2.58
C TYR A 240 -19.54 3.41 1.33
N VAL A 241 -20.11 4.32 0.54
CA VAL A 241 -19.43 4.94 -0.62
C VAL A 241 -19.44 6.45 -0.41
N THR A 242 -18.28 7.09 -0.59
CA THR A 242 -18.13 8.55 -0.52
C THR A 242 -17.93 9.16 -1.90
N ALA A 243 -17.67 10.46 -1.98
CA ALA A 243 -17.29 11.15 -3.21
C ALA A 243 -15.91 10.70 -3.73
N SER A 244 -15.53 11.12 -4.93
CA SER A 244 -14.20 10.83 -5.48
C SER A 244 -13.08 11.57 -4.73
N ASN A 245 -11.84 11.11 -4.90
CA ASN A 245 -10.66 11.79 -4.36
C ASN A 245 -10.40 13.18 -4.97
N GLN A 246 -11.04 13.50 -6.08
CA GLN A 246 -11.02 14.83 -6.71
C GLN A 246 -12.09 15.78 -6.14
N GLU A 247 -13.05 15.23 -5.38
CA GLU A 247 -14.21 15.94 -4.81
C GLU A 247 -14.17 15.90 -3.28
N GLU A 248 -12.99 15.83 -2.68
CA GLU A 248 -12.77 15.79 -1.23
C GLU A 248 -13.40 14.56 -0.53
N GLY A 249 -13.52 13.45 -1.24
CA GLY A 249 -14.22 12.26 -0.76
C GLY A 249 -13.69 11.71 0.57
N PHE A 250 -12.38 11.81 0.83
CA PHE A 250 -11.83 11.44 2.14
C PHE A 250 -12.38 12.31 3.27
N ALA A 251 -12.33 13.63 3.13
CA ALA A 251 -12.81 14.56 4.15
C ALA A 251 -14.32 14.44 4.37
N ILE A 252 -15.09 14.26 3.29
CA ILE A 252 -16.54 14.00 3.35
C ILE A 252 -16.80 12.72 4.15
N ALA A 253 -16.08 11.63 3.83
CA ALA A 253 -16.23 10.36 4.53
C ALA A 253 -15.98 10.46 6.03
N MET A 254 -14.95 11.21 6.45
CA MET A 254 -14.67 11.40 7.87
C MET A 254 -15.81 12.09 8.59
N ASN A 255 -16.35 13.16 7.99
CA ASN A 255 -17.48 13.90 8.57
C ASN A 255 -18.79 13.11 8.61
N ASP A 256 -19.08 12.36 7.55
CA ASP A 256 -20.38 11.70 7.42
C ASP A 256 -20.47 10.37 8.17
N PHE A 257 -19.37 9.62 8.28
CA PHE A 257 -19.38 8.24 8.76
C PHE A 257 -18.51 7.96 9.98
N ILE A 258 -17.55 8.82 10.34
CA ILE A 258 -16.58 8.53 11.40
C ILE A 258 -16.66 9.51 12.58
N LEU A 259 -16.72 10.80 12.28
CA LEU A 259 -16.76 11.83 13.34
C LEU A 259 -18.16 11.92 14.00
N PRO A 260 -18.21 12.22 15.30
CA PRO A 260 -19.48 12.49 15.98
C PRO A 260 -20.20 13.64 15.25
N LYS A 261 -21.49 13.48 14.96
CA LYS A 261 -22.31 14.59 14.48
C LYS A 261 -22.55 15.56 15.63
N ASP A 262 -22.19 16.82 15.44
CA ASP A 262 -22.53 17.87 16.39
C ASP A 262 -24.04 17.96 16.54
N GLU A 263 -24.60 17.60 17.70
CA GLU A 263 -26.03 17.71 17.99
C GLU A 263 -26.53 19.17 17.96
N ARG A 264 -25.61 20.15 17.81
CA ARG A 264 -25.95 21.59 17.82
C ARG A 264 -26.42 22.16 16.50
N THR A 265 -26.38 21.37 15.40
CA THR A 265 -26.84 21.83 14.05
C THR A 265 -28.22 21.27 13.65
N ALA A 266 -28.90 20.57 14.54
CA ALA A 266 -30.23 19.99 14.32
C ALA A 266 -31.37 20.76 15.05
N ALA A 267 -31.17 22.07 15.34
CA ALA A 267 -32.20 22.92 15.93
C ALA A 267 -32.56 24.09 15.03
#